data_d66b53ca4bab6772f38e9ad0a614fc63
#
_entry.id   d66b53ca4bab6772f38e9ad0a614fc63
#
_cell.length_a   1.000
_cell.length_b   1.000
_cell.length_c   1.000
_cell.angle_alpha   90.00
_cell.angle_beta   90.00
_cell.angle_gamma   90.00
#
_symmetry.space_group_name_H-M   'P 1'
#
loop_
_entity.id
_entity.type
_entity.pdbx_description
1 polymer ?
#
loop_
_entity_poly.entity_id
_entity_poly.type
_entity_poly.pdbx_seq_one_letter_code
_entity_poly.pdbx_strand_id
1 'polypeptide(L)'
;MNIQSITRKVLRLLAAASLVSLVPAAARADFDSPKPRVDCTLKKNKNNAACRPHRSDATDDEIYNAAYWKARTGEFAQALAILKLAKNQDDPRILNETGYSTRKLGNVDQALVFYRRALTINPDFVVARSYLGEAFLSKGDLAAANSELMEIEKRCGTGCTPYANLAGHIADYQATKAGGS
;
A
#
# COMPACT_ATOMS: atom_id res chain seq x y z
N MET A 1 61.30 -11.44 20.26
CA MET A 1 60.31 -11.44 19.15
C MET A 1 59.40 -10.24 19.38
N ASN A 2 59.40 -9.26 18.49
CA ASN A 2 59.00 -7.88 18.75
C ASN A 2 57.51 -7.67 18.37
N ILE A 3 56.67 -7.43 19.36
CA ILE A 3 55.22 -7.29 19.26
C ILE A 3 54.81 -6.06 18.40
N GLN A 4 55.72 -5.15 18.12
CA GLN A 4 55.46 -3.93 17.34
C GLN A 4 55.37 -4.12 15.84
N SER A 5 55.71 -5.31 15.32
CA SER A 5 55.69 -5.59 13.88
C SER A 5 54.31 -6.07 13.34
N ILE A 6 53.41 -6.49 14.22
CA ILE A 6 52.12 -7.06 13.87
C ILE A 6 51.04 -5.97 13.70
N THR A 7 51.18 -4.88 14.45
CA THR A 7 50.19 -3.78 14.45
C THR A 7 50.20 -2.89 13.21
N ARG A 8 51.27 -2.91 12.42
CA ARG A 8 51.39 -2.08 11.20
C ARG A 8 50.85 -2.76 9.92
N LYS A 9 50.59 -4.06 9.93
CA LYS A 9 50.01 -4.79 8.78
C LYS A 9 48.52 -4.93 8.77
N VAL A 10 47.87 -4.74 9.91
CA VAL A 10 46.39 -4.85 10.03
C VAL A 10 45.69 -3.53 9.69
N LEU A 11 46.42 -2.40 9.70
CA LEU A 11 45.83 -1.07 9.47
C LEU A 11 45.79 -0.65 7.97
N ARG A 12 46.15 -1.54 7.04
CA ARG A 12 46.14 -1.22 5.60
C ARG A 12 45.09 -1.96 4.75
N LEU A 13 44.15 -2.68 5.38
CA LEU A 13 43.13 -3.48 4.68
C LEU A 13 41.67 -3.03 4.94
N LEU A 14 41.45 -1.86 5.50
CA LEU A 14 40.09 -1.31 5.73
C LEU A 14 39.82 -0.01 4.96
N ALA A 15 40.44 0.15 3.81
CA ALA A 15 40.09 1.19 2.83
C ALA A 15 39.48 0.56 1.57
N ALA A 16 38.57 -0.41 1.71
CA ALA A 16 37.69 -0.80 0.63
C ALA A 16 36.47 0.12 0.69
N ALA A 17 36.48 1.07 -0.23
CA ALA A 17 35.45 2.05 -0.45
C ALA A 17 34.04 1.43 -0.45
N SER A 18 33.26 1.74 0.55
CA SER A 18 31.82 1.64 0.47
C SER A 18 31.35 2.70 -0.55
N LEU A 19 31.30 2.33 -1.79
CA LEU A 19 30.47 2.99 -2.78
C LEU A 19 29.01 2.72 -2.35
N VAL A 20 28.56 3.48 -1.36
CA VAL A 20 27.12 3.67 -1.12
C VAL A 20 26.64 4.37 -2.39
N SER A 21 26.09 3.58 -3.30
CA SER A 21 25.30 4.09 -4.40
C SER A 21 24.19 4.93 -3.76
N LEU A 22 24.35 6.25 -3.77
CA LEU A 22 23.24 7.17 -3.58
C LEU A 22 22.29 6.92 -4.76
N VAL A 23 21.41 5.95 -4.62
CA VAL A 23 20.22 5.87 -5.44
C VAL A 23 19.41 7.10 -5.03
N PRO A 24 19.17 8.06 -5.92
CA PRO A 24 18.35 9.21 -5.58
C PRO A 24 17.00 8.70 -5.09
N ALA A 25 16.58 9.18 -3.92
CA ALA A 25 15.27 8.90 -3.33
C ALA A 25 14.10 9.52 -4.15
N ALA A 26 14.38 9.97 -5.36
CA ALA A 26 13.41 10.55 -6.28
C ALA A 26 12.89 9.45 -7.21
N ALA A 27 11.75 8.92 -6.86
CA ALA A 27 10.70 8.27 -7.65
C ALA A 27 10.15 7.00 -6.98
N ARG A 28 9.88 7.06 -5.69
CA ARG A 28 8.90 6.17 -5.07
C ARG A 28 7.64 6.97 -4.77
N ALA A 29 7.12 7.65 -5.77
CA ALA A 29 5.75 8.07 -5.73
C ALA A 29 4.93 6.78 -5.75
N ASP A 30 4.28 6.45 -4.62
CA ASP A 30 3.19 5.49 -4.62
C ASP A 30 2.20 5.99 -5.67
N PHE A 31 2.24 5.39 -6.85
CA PHE A 31 1.46 5.80 -8.02
C PHE A 31 -0.05 5.74 -7.73
N ASP A 32 -0.43 5.22 -6.58
CA ASP A 32 -1.79 4.95 -6.16
C ASP A 32 -2.20 5.62 -4.85
N SER A 33 -1.33 6.40 -4.22
CA SER A 33 -1.71 7.13 -3.03
C SER A 33 -2.40 8.43 -3.40
N PRO A 34 -3.53 8.75 -2.77
CA PRO A 34 -4.21 10.03 -2.99
C PRO A 34 -3.31 11.21 -2.63
N LYS A 35 -3.52 12.30 -3.34
CA LYS A 35 -2.80 13.56 -3.05
C LYS A 35 -2.94 13.95 -1.57
N PRO A 36 -1.90 14.54 -0.96
CA PRO A 36 -1.96 15.00 0.42
C PRO A 36 -3.19 15.85 0.69
N ARG A 37 -3.78 15.66 1.86
CA ARG A 37 -4.95 16.41 2.29
C ARG A 37 -4.63 17.90 2.35
N VAL A 38 -5.40 18.72 1.62
CA VAL A 38 -5.28 20.18 1.66
C VAL A 38 -6.06 20.69 2.87
N ASP A 39 -5.37 21.43 3.75
CA ASP A 39 -6.05 22.11 4.87
C ASP A 39 -6.80 23.32 4.34
N CYS A 40 -8.11 23.20 4.27
CA CYS A 40 -9.01 24.24 3.74
C CYS A 40 -9.25 25.40 4.70
N THR A 41 -8.77 25.35 5.94
CA THR A 41 -8.87 26.45 6.90
C THR A 41 -7.83 27.54 6.62
N LEU A 42 -6.73 27.19 5.95
CA LEU A 42 -5.67 28.11 5.63
C LEU A 42 -6.07 29.09 4.52
N LYS A 43 -5.87 30.39 4.73
CA LYS A 43 -6.19 31.44 3.74
C LYS A 43 -5.58 31.19 2.35
N LYS A 44 -4.34 30.65 2.30
CA LYS A 44 -3.65 30.32 1.04
C LYS A 44 -4.34 29.22 0.22
N ASN A 45 -5.20 28.42 0.85
CA ASN A 45 -5.87 27.27 0.23
C ASN A 45 -7.34 27.57 -0.16
N LYS A 46 -7.86 28.76 0.13
CA LYS A 46 -9.26 29.10 -0.14
C LYS A 46 -9.69 28.90 -1.60
N ASN A 47 -8.77 29.05 -2.54
CA ASN A 47 -9.02 28.87 -3.98
C ASN A 47 -8.59 27.50 -4.49
N ASN A 48 -8.11 26.61 -3.60
CA ASN A 48 -7.75 25.25 -4.00
C ASN A 48 -9.01 24.47 -4.37
N ALA A 49 -8.98 23.78 -5.51
CA ALA A 49 -10.11 22.97 -5.99
C ALA A 49 -10.57 21.93 -4.95
N ALA A 50 -9.64 21.39 -4.17
CA ALA A 50 -9.93 20.44 -3.09
C ALA A 50 -10.72 21.06 -1.91
N CYS A 51 -10.78 22.40 -1.82
CA CYS A 51 -11.47 23.13 -0.74
C CYS A 51 -12.83 23.71 -1.17
N ARG A 52 -13.27 23.43 -2.39
CA ARG A 52 -14.61 23.87 -2.83
C ARG A 52 -15.67 23.02 -2.14
N PRO A 53 -16.81 23.63 -1.70
CA PRO A 53 -17.91 22.87 -1.18
C PRO A 53 -18.38 21.86 -2.22
N HIS A 54 -18.64 20.62 -1.78
CA HIS A 54 -19.08 19.51 -2.63
C HIS A 54 -20.27 19.97 -3.49
N ARG A 55 -20.02 20.09 -4.80
CA ARG A 55 -21.10 20.14 -5.78
C ARG A 55 -21.65 18.71 -5.94
N SER A 56 -22.92 18.64 -6.36
CA SER A 56 -23.56 17.40 -6.85
C SER A 56 -22.80 16.72 -8.02
N ASP A 57 -21.71 17.33 -8.47
CA ASP A 57 -20.89 16.96 -9.64
C ASP A 57 -19.48 16.54 -9.24
N ALA A 58 -19.25 16.00 -8.05
CA ALA A 58 -17.94 15.51 -7.63
C ALA A 58 -17.40 14.51 -8.66
N THR A 59 -16.13 14.66 -9.00
CA THR A 59 -15.41 13.74 -9.87
C THR A 59 -15.09 12.45 -9.13
N ASP A 60 -14.86 11.37 -9.86
CA ASP A 60 -14.48 10.09 -9.25
C ASP A 60 -13.16 10.19 -8.50
N ASP A 61 -12.24 11.06 -8.90
CA ASP A 61 -11.01 11.35 -8.16
C ASP A 61 -11.27 12.04 -6.80
N GLU A 62 -12.20 12.98 -6.74
CA GLU A 62 -12.59 13.63 -5.48
C GLU A 62 -13.30 12.64 -4.55
N ILE A 63 -14.17 11.80 -5.10
CA ILE A 63 -14.86 10.73 -4.37
C ILE A 63 -13.85 9.72 -3.83
N TYR A 64 -12.92 9.24 -4.67
CA TYR A 64 -11.87 8.34 -4.24
C TYR A 64 -11.03 8.93 -3.10
N ASN A 65 -10.54 10.17 -3.27
CA ASN A 65 -9.74 10.84 -2.26
C ASN A 65 -10.49 11.01 -0.92
N ALA A 66 -11.76 11.41 -0.98
CA ALA A 66 -12.59 11.57 0.23
C ALA A 66 -12.77 10.23 0.95
N ALA A 67 -13.11 9.19 0.21
CA ALA A 67 -13.31 7.84 0.76
C ALA A 67 -12.01 7.26 1.33
N TYR A 68 -10.89 7.40 0.61
CA TYR A 68 -9.58 6.96 1.08
C TYR A 68 -9.25 7.52 2.46
N TRP A 69 -9.39 8.83 2.65
CA TRP A 69 -9.09 9.43 3.95
C TRP A 69 -10.04 8.98 5.04
N LYS A 70 -11.33 8.79 4.72
CA LYS A 70 -12.30 8.20 5.66
C LYS A 70 -11.88 6.78 6.08
N ALA A 71 -11.46 5.96 5.14
CA ALA A 71 -11.00 4.62 5.45
C ALA A 71 -9.73 4.61 6.30
N ARG A 72 -8.78 5.53 6.07
CA ARG A 72 -7.54 5.65 6.88
C ARG A 72 -7.79 6.15 8.31
N THR A 73 -8.91 6.83 8.55
CA THR A 73 -9.35 7.22 9.90
C THR A 73 -10.28 6.18 10.56
N GLY A 74 -10.48 5.01 9.93
CA GLY A 74 -11.30 3.93 10.47
C GLY A 74 -12.81 4.08 10.21
N GLU A 75 -13.21 5.10 9.47
CA GLU A 75 -14.60 5.40 9.14
C GLU A 75 -15.09 4.61 7.92
N PHE A 76 -14.91 3.27 7.93
CA PHE A 76 -15.10 2.39 6.76
C PHE A 76 -16.51 2.43 6.18
N ALA A 77 -17.54 2.51 7.04
CA ALA A 77 -18.92 2.64 6.57
C ALA A 77 -19.16 3.94 5.80
N GLN A 78 -18.55 5.05 6.26
CA GLN A 78 -18.64 6.33 5.57
C GLN A 78 -17.86 6.30 4.26
N ALA A 79 -16.67 5.67 4.25
CA ALA A 79 -15.90 5.45 3.03
C ALA A 79 -16.72 4.72 1.97
N LEU A 80 -17.40 3.63 2.33
CA LEU A 80 -18.29 2.89 1.43
C LEU A 80 -19.46 3.74 0.93
N ALA A 81 -20.05 4.57 1.78
CA ALA A 81 -21.13 5.46 1.38
C ALA A 81 -20.66 6.50 0.34
N ILE A 82 -19.43 7.01 0.51
CA ILE A 82 -18.83 7.95 -0.43
C ILE A 82 -18.49 7.26 -1.75
N LEU A 83 -17.87 6.06 -1.72
CA LEU A 83 -17.49 5.31 -2.94
C LEU A 83 -18.70 4.99 -3.83
N LYS A 84 -19.88 4.79 -3.25
CA LYS A 84 -21.13 4.56 -4.01
C LYS A 84 -21.54 5.75 -4.89
N LEU A 85 -21.01 6.95 -4.64
CA LEU A 85 -21.29 8.15 -5.42
C LEU A 85 -20.46 8.22 -6.70
N ALA A 86 -19.43 7.41 -6.86
CA ALA A 86 -18.60 7.39 -8.06
C ALA A 86 -19.41 7.00 -9.28
N LYS A 87 -19.21 7.72 -10.38
CA LYS A 87 -19.88 7.47 -11.66
C LYS A 87 -19.35 6.21 -12.32
N ASN A 88 -18.03 5.99 -12.25
CA ASN A 88 -17.39 4.77 -12.72
C ASN A 88 -17.16 3.82 -11.53
N GLN A 89 -18.11 2.93 -11.30
CA GLN A 89 -17.98 1.87 -10.27
C GLN A 89 -16.98 0.78 -10.66
N ASP A 90 -16.46 0.80 -11.89
CA ASP A 90 -15.43 -0.08 -12.40
C ASP A 90 -14.02 0.55 -12.44
N ASP A 91 -13.85 1.75 -11.87
CA ASP A 91 -12.51 2.26 -11.63
C ASP A 91 -11.77 1.33 -10.65
N PRO A 92 -10.61 0.75 -11.04
CA PRO A 92 -9.86 -0.17 -10.17
C PRO A 92 -9.56 0.40 -8.79
N ARG A 93 -9.35 1.72 -8.66
CA ARG A 93 -9.10 2.39 -7.37
C ARG A 93 -10.34 2.40 -6.49
N ILE A 94 -11.51 2.68 -7.08
CA ILE A 94 -12.82 2.64 -6.38
C ILE A 94 -13.10 1.21 -5.90
N LEU A 95 -12.91 0.22 -6.77
CA LEU A 95 -13.07 -1.19 -6.42
C LEU A 95 -12.11 -1.61 -5.29
N ASN A 96 -10.83 -1.25 -5.40
CA ASN A 96 -9.83 -1.56 -4.39
C ASN A 96 -10.18 -0.96 -3.02
N GLU A 97 -10.57 0.31 -2.97
CA GLU A 97 -10.91 0.99 -1.71
C GLU A 97 -12.23 0.48 -1.12
N THR A 98 -13.19 0.08 -2.01
CA THR A 98 -14.41 -0.62 -1.60
C THR A 98 -14.07 -1.97 -0.96
N GLY A 99 -13.17 -2.75 -1.59
CA GLY A 99 -12.68 -4.00 -1.04
C GLY A 99 -11.99 -3.81 0.31
N TYR A 100 -11.10 -2.81 0.43
CA TYR A 100 -10.41 -2.49 1.67
C TYR A 100 -11.39 -2.18 2.81
N SER A 101 -12.31 -1.26 2.58
CA SER A 101 -13.29 -0.86 3.58
C SER A 101 -14.23 -2.02 3.96
N THR A 102 -14.63 -2.83 2.99
CA THR A 102 -15.48 -4.02 3.19
C THR A 102 -14.76 -5.07 4.03
N ARG A 103 -13.47 -5.33 3.76
CA ARG A 103 -12.65 -6.25 4.55
C ARG A 103 -12.48 -5.76 5.99
N LYS A 104 -12.22 -4.47 6.18
CA LYS A 104 -12.08 -3.88 7.52
C LYS A 104 -13.38 -3.93 8.35
N LEU A 105 -14.53 -4.02 7.72
CA LEU A 105 -15.82 -4.29 8.35
C LEU A 105 -16.09 -5.79 8.58
N GLY A 106 -15.13 -6.68 8.28
CA GLY A 106 -15.23 -8.11 8.52
C GLY A 106 -15.77 -8.93 7.34
N ASN A 107 -16.23 -8.32 6.26
CA ASN A 107 -16.81 -9.00 5.11
C ASN A 107 -15.75 -9.44 4.10
N VAL A 108 -14.87 -10.38 4.51
CA VAL A 108 -13.69 -10.78 3.74
C VAL A 108 -14.06 -11.38 2.38
N ASP A 109 -15.09 -12.23 2.32
CA ASP A 109 -15.50 -12.88 1.07
C ASP A 109 -15.96 -11.86 0.01
N GLN A 110 -16.72 -10.85 0.44
CA GLN A 110 -17.13 -9.78 -0.46
C GLN A 110 -15.95 -8.91 -0.90
N ALA A 111 -14.99 -8.65 0.00
CA ALA A 111 -13.80 -7.90 -0.33
C ALA A 111 -12.96 -8.59 -1.41
N LEU A 112 -12.82 -9.92 -1.36
CA LEU A 112 -12.15 -10.71 -2.39
C LEU A 112 -12.76 -10.49 -3.79
N VAL A 113 -14.08 -10.33 -3.88
CA VAL A 113 -14.75 -10.06 -5.18
C VAL A 113 -14.30 -8.71 -5.74
N PHE A 114 -14.25 -7.67 -4.90
CA PHE A 114 -13.85 -6.34 -5.34
C PHE A 114 -12.38 -6.29 -5.78
N TYR A 115 -11.46 -6.89 -5.02
CA TYR A 115 -10.04 -6.94 -5.40
C TYR A 115 -9.82 -7.71 -6.71
N ARG A 116 -10.47 -8.87 -6.87
CA ARG A 116 -10.38 -9.63 -8.12
C ARG A 116 -10.91 -8.85 -9.30
N ARG A 117 -12.03 -8.14 -9.15
CA ARG A 117 -12.58 -7.29 -10.21
C ARG A 117 -11.61 -6.14 -10.56
N ALA A 118 -11.03 -5.48 -9.57
CA ALA A 118 -10.01 -4.46 -9.79
C ALA A 118 -8.82 -5.01 -10.59
N LEU A 119 -8.36 -6.22 -10.27
CA LEU A 119 -7.24 -6.89 -10.94
C LEU A 119 -7.61 -7.45 -12.32
N THR A 120 -8.86 -7.77 -12.56
CA THR A 120 -9.35 -8.11 -13.92
C THR A 120 -9.26 -6.91 -14.86
N ILE A 121 -9.55 -5.70 -14.34
CA ILE A 121 -9.52 -4.46 -15.13
C ILE A 121 -8.08 -3.93 -15.24
N ASN A 122 -7.33 -3.96 -14.14
CA ASN A 122 -5.93 -3.56 -14.12
C ASN A 122 -5.06 -4.65 -13.47
N PRO A 123 -4.51 -5.59 -14.26
CA PRO A 123 -3.69 -6.69 -13.74
C PRO A 123 -2.39 -6.23 -13.05
N ASP A 124 -1.93 -5.02 -13.33
CA ASP A 124 -0.69 -4.46 -12.77
C ASP A 124 -0.94 -3.61 -11.52
N PHE A 125 -2.15 -3.60 -10.99
CA PHE A 125 -2.49 -2.87 -9.78
C PHE A 125 -1.95 -3.57 -8.52
N VAL A 126 -0.67 -3.35 -8.23
CA VAL A 126 0.07 -4.03 -7.14
C VAL A 126 -0.52 -3.76 -5.75
N VAL A 127 -1.16 -2.60 -5.52
CA VAL A 127 -1.82 -2.30 -4.24
C VAL A 127 -3.02 -3.23 -4.02
N ALA A 128 -3.83 -3.46 -5.07
CA ALA A 128 -4.95 -4.38 -4.99
C ALA A 128 -4.49 -5.83 -4.75
N ARG A 129 -3.33 -6.23 -5.32
CA ARG A 129 -2.71 -7.54 -5.03
C ARG A 129 -2.29 -7.67 -3.58
N SER A 130 -1.68 -6.61 -3.01
CA SER A 130 -1.30 -6.61 -1.60
C SER A 130 -2.53 -6.80 -0.70
N TYR A 131 -3.61 -6.06 -0.94
CA TYR A 131 -4.84 -6.20 -0.15
C TYR A 131 -5.57 -7.52 -0.39
N LEU A 132 -5.50 -8.08 -1.60
CA LEU A 132 -6.00 -9.43 -1.90
C LEU A 132 -5.23 -10.48 -1.09
N GLY A 133 -3.90 -10.38 -1.03
CA GLY A 133 -3.05 -11.24 -0.19
C GLY A 133 -3.41 -11.15 1.29
N GLU A 134 -3.60 -9.95 1.83
CA GLU A 134 -4.07 -9.76 3.21
C GLU A 134 -5.47 -10.39 3.45
N ALA A 135 -6.36 -10.31 2.45
CA ALA A 135 -7.68 -10.95 2.55
C ALA A 135 -7.57 -12.48 2.58
N PHE A 136 -6.63 -13.06 1.80
CA PHE A 136 -6.34 -14.49 1.87
C PHE A 136 -5.78 -14.90 3.24
N LEU A 137 -4.87 -14.12 3.84
CA LEU A 137 -4.40 -14.37 5.21
C LEU A 137 -5.54 -14.34 6.22
N SER A 138 -6.49 -13.42 6.07
CA SER A 138 -7.69 -13.36 6.93
C SER A 138 -8.55 -14.63 6.83
N LYS A 139 -8.46 -15.36 5.72
CA LYS A 139 -9.12 -16.66 5.50
C LYS A 139 -8.24 -17.86 5.87
N GLY A 140 -7.00 -17.65 6.29
CA GLY A 140 -6.05 -18.72 6.58
C GLY A 140 -5.34 -19.29 5.35
N ASP A 141 -5.53 -18.71 4.17
CA ASP A 141 -4.94 -19.16 2.90
C ASP A 141 -3.57 -18.50 2.67
N LEU A 142 -2.57 -19.02 3.37
CA LEU A 142 -1.18 -18.59 3.23
C LEU A 142 -0.62 -18.85 1.82
N ALA A 143 -1.06 -19.92 1.16
CA ALA A 143 -0.57 -20.25 -0.18
C ALA A 143 -1.01 -19.21 -1.22
N ALA A 144 -2.28 -18.82 -1.19
CA ALA A 144 -2.80 -17.76 -2.06
C ALA A 144 -2.14 -16.41 -1.75
N ALA A 145 -1.91 -16.07 -0.47
CA ALA A 145 -1.21 -14.84 -0.11
C ALA A 145 0.22 -14.79 -0.66
N ASN A 146 0.98 -15.90 -0.58
CA ASN A 146 2.31 -16.00 -1.17
C ASN A 146 2.28 -15.88 -2.70
N SER A 147 1.25 -16.42 -3.34
CA SER A 147 1.08 -16.26 -4.80
C SER A 147 0.93 -14.80 -5.20
N GLU A 148 0.14 -14.02 -4.46
CA GLU A 148 0.01 -12.59 -4.71
C GLU A 148 1.33 -11.83 -4.43
N LEU A 149 2.09 -12.23 -3.41
CA LEU A 149 3.40 -11.65 -3.12
C LEU A 149 4.37 -11.84 -4.30
N MET A 150 4.43 -13.03 -4.87
CA MET A 150 5.24 -13.30 -6.08
C MET A 150 4.78 -12.49 -7.29
N GLU A 151 3.47 -12.30 -7.45
CA GLU A 151 2.93 -11.48 -8.53
C GLU A 151 3.27 -9.99 -8.36
N ILE A 152 3.33 -9.49 -7.11
CA ILE A 152 3.80 -8.12 -6.81
C ILE A 152 5.29 -8.01 -7.15
N GLU A 153 6.11 -8.98 -6.71
CA GLU A 153 7.56 -9.01 -6.97
C GLU A 153 7.87 -8.91 -8.48
N LYS A 154 7.16 -9.67 -9.31
CA LYS A 154 7.32 -9.63 -10.77
C LYS A 154 7.05 -8.26 -11.36
N ARG A 155 6.17 -7.44 -10.76
CA ARG A 155 5.73 -6.15 -11.31
C ARG A 155 6.53 -4.96 -10.82
N CYS A 156 6.90 -4.95 -9.55
CA CYS A 156 7.59 -3.79 -8.97
C CYS A 156 8.84 -4.16 -8.14
N GLY A 157 9.18 -5.45 -8.08
CA GLY A 157 10.32 -5.93 -7.28
C GLY A 157 10.06 -5.94 -5.78
N THR A 158 11.04 -6.40 -5.01
CA THR A 158 10.96 -6.51 -3.55
C THR A 158 11.05 -5.16 -2.82
N GLY A 159 11.48 -4.11 -3.50
CA GLY A 159 11.69 -2.79 -2.93
C GLY A 159 10.46 -1.89 -2.93
N CYS A 160 9.34 -2.31 -3.49
CA CYS A 160 8.12 -1.49 -3.51
C CYS A 160 7.28 -1.67 -2.25
N THR A 161 6.54 -0.62 -1.86
CA THR A 161 5.71 -0.61 -0.65
C THR A 161 4.68 -1.74 -0.61
N PRO A 162 3.92 -2.06 -1.69
CA PRO A 162 2.97 -3.17 -1.67
C PRO A 162 3.61 -4.53 -1.36
N TYR A 163 4.84 -4.79 -1.87
CA TYR A 163 5.57 -6.00 -1.54
C TYR A 163 5.94 -6.04 -0.05
N ALA A 164 6.55 -4.97 0.45
CA ALA A 164 6.98 -4.90 1.85
C ALA A 164 5.80 -5.07 2.82
N ASN A 165 4.65 -4.46 2.50
CA ASN A 165 3.45 -4.58 3.31
C ASN A 165 2.94 -6.02 3.37
N LEU A 166 2.76 -6.68 2.22
CA LEU A 166 2.24 -8.05 2.21
C LEU A 166 3.24 -9.04 2.81
N ALA A 167 4.53 -8.88 2.54
CA ALA A 167 5.58 -9.72 3.15
C ALA A 167 5.57 -9.62 4.68
N GLY A 168 5.39 -8.40 5.21
CA GLY A 168 5.24 -8.17 6.65
C GLY A 168 4.02 -8.91 7.22
N HIS A 169 2.86 -8.76 6.59
CA HIS A 169 1.65 -9.46 7.05
C HIS A 169 1.76 -11.00 6.97
N ILE A 170 2.47 -11.52 5.97
CA ILE A 170 2.75 -12.97 5.88
C ILE A 170 3.63 -13.41 7.03
N ALA A 171 4.70 -12.68 7.33
CA ALA A 171 5.59 -12.99 8.45
C ALA A 171 4.85 -12.98 9.79
N ASP A 172 4.04 -11.97 10.04
CA ASP A 172 3.22 -11.85 11.26
C ASP A 172 2.23 -13.01 11.38
N TYR A 173 1.59 -13.40 10.28
CA TYR A 173 0.69 -14.54 10.25
C TYR A 173 1.39 -15.85 10.61
N GLN A 174 2.58 -16.09 10.04
CA GLN A 174 3.38 -17.29 10.30
C GLN A 174 3.86 -17.34 11.77
N ALA A 175 4.34 -16.22 12.31
CA ALA A 175 4.75 -16.11 13.71
C ALA A 175 3.59 -16.43 14.68
N THR A 176 2.39 -15.92 14.40
CA THR A 176 1.19 -16.17 15.20
C THR A 176 0.82 -17.65 15.19
N LYS A 177 0.96 -18.33 14.05
CA LYS A 177 0.68 -19.78 13.94
C LYS A 177 1.72 -20.63 14.63
N ALA A 178 3.00 -20.24 14.60
CA ALA A 178 4.08 -20.97 15.27
C ALA A 178 4.02 -20.85 16.81
N GLY A 179 3.59 -19.73 17.34
CA GLY A 179 3.49 -19.48 18.78
C GLY A 179 2.21 -20.03 19.44
N GLY A 180 1.26 -20.50 18.66
CA GLY A 180 -0.04 -21.02 19.15
C GLY A 180 -0.16 -22.56 19.17
N SER A 181 0.95 -23.29 19.03
CA SER A 181 1.03 -24.77 19.03
C SER A 181 1.53 -25.31 20.36
#